data_b6071b66d02100d84d3d5957f508d1d2
#
_entry.id   b6071b66d02100d84d3d5957f508d1d2
#
_cell.length_a   1.000
_cell.length_b   1.000
_cell.length_c   1.000
_cell.angle_alpha   90.00
_cell.angle_beta   90.00
_cell.angle_gamma   90.00
#
_symmetry.space_group_name_H-M   'P 1'
#
loop_
_entity.id
_entity.type
_entity.pdbx_description
1 polymer ?
#
loop_
_entity_poly.entity_id
_entity_poly.type
_entity_poly.pdbx_seq_one_letter_code
_entity_poly.pdbx_strand_id
1 'polypeptide(L)'
;VVFYATYFENIAISYDSTAAKVVICGTDGNNNHGYGIVGTVSGTAISFGSAVAFATGSGAASTSTSYNLQADKTVIIYGDTSNSGYPTVKIATLSGTSISFGSAVVVQNAAGSWIGSVYDSSNAKTIFSYVDNGNSNSSYGTIIVGTVSGTSISFGTAVVFSSKNTEYITSTFDSSNNKVVLAYAASDNTSSCRHCFWKCNIVRDGVGFSCGKPS
;
A
#
# COMPACT_ATOMS: atom_id res chain seq x y z
N VAL A 1 -4.93 19.77 -16.00
CA VAL A 1 -4.87 18.52 -16.77
C VAL A 1 -5.60 17.45 -15.99
N VAL A 2 -6.50 16.70 -16.65
CA VAL A 2 -7.24 15.57 -16.08
C VAL A 2 -6.49 14.30 -16.43
N PHE A 3 -6.14 13.47 -15.46
CA PHE A 3 -5.41 12.21 -15.70
C PHE A 3 -6.33 11.04 -16.01
N TYR A 4 -7.61 11.13 -15.62
CA TYR A 4 -8.64 10.12 -15.90
C TYR A 4 -9.99 10.81 -16.15
N ALA A 5 -10.70 10.41 -17.18
CA ALA A 5 -11.86 11.17 -17.67
C ALA A 5 -13.19 10.84 -16.96
N THR A 6 -13.21 9.81 -16.10
CA THR A 6 -14.41 9.34 -15.40
C THR A 6 -14.21 9.36 -13.89
N TYR A 7 -15.19 8.85 -13.14
CA TYR A 7 -15.12 8.77 -11.68
C TYR A 7 -13.99 7.85 -11.23
N PHE A 8 -13.02 8.41 -10.50
CA PHE A 8 -11.83 7.69 -10.05
C PHE A 8 -11.64 7.88 -8.56
N GLU A 9 -11.50 6.81 -7.82
CA GLU A 9 -11.44 6.78 -6.35
C GLU A 9 -10.32 5.88 -5.82
N ASN A 10 -10.16 5.79 -4.49
CA ASN A 10 -9.09 5.03 -3.83
C ASN A 10 -7.70 5.34 -4.41
N ILE A 11 -7.42 6.63 -4.63
CA ILE A 11 -6.25 7.11 -5.36
C ILE A 11 -5.00 7.01 -4.49
N ALA A 12 -3.96 6.43 -5.06
CA ALA A 12 -2.61 6.40 -4.50
C ALA A 12 -1.60 6.90 -5.54
N ILE A 13 -0.52 7.50 -5.07
CA ILE A 13 0.53 8.06 -5.93
C ILE A 13 1.91 7.72 -5.37
N SER A 14 2.84 7.36 -6.25
CA SER A 14 4.26 7.19 -5.94
C SER A 14 5.13 7.79 -7.02
N TYR A 15 6.38 8.07 -6.67
CA TYR A 15 7.39 8.58 -7.59
C TYR A 15 8.45 7.50 -7.84
N ASP A 16 8.60 7.12 -9.10
CA ASP A 16 9.68 6.28 -9.61
C ASP A 16 10.87 7.18 -9.90
N SER A 17 11.87 7.14 -9.03
CA SER A 17 13.05 8.00 -9.11
C SER A 17 14.01 7.58 -10.21
N THR A 18 14.01 6.33 -10.66
CA THR A 18 14.85 5.83 -11.75
C THR A 18 14.28 6.27 -13.10
N ALA A 19 12.99 6.10 -13.32
CA ALA A 19 12.33 6.54 -14.54
C ALA A 19 12.02 8.05 -14.58
N ALA A 20 12.14 8.74 -13.44
CA ALA A 20 11.67 10.12 -13.22
C ALA A 20 10.19 10.30 -13.60
N LYS A 21 9.35 9.37 -13.14
CA LYS A 21 7.92 9.30 -13.45
C LYS A 21 7.09 9.25 -12.18
N VAL A 22 5.86 9.73 -12.31
CA VAL A 22 4.83 9.56 -11.28
C VAL A 22 3.94 8.39 -11.69
N VAL A 23 3.63 7.50 -10.75
CA VAL A 23 2.65 6.43 -10.94
C VAL A 23 1.43 6.75 -10.10
N ILE A 24 0.29 6.85 -10.76
CA ILE A 24 -1.02 7.04 -10.11
C ILE A 24 -1.79 5.74 -10.25
N CYS A 25 -2.31 5.24 -9.14
CA CYS A 25 -3.16 4.05 -9.10
C CYS A 25 -4.48 4.40 -8.43
N GLY A 26 -5.53 3.71 -8.81
CA GLY A 26 -6.84 3.88 -8.21
C GLY A 26 -7.90 3.03 -8.91
N THR A 27 -9.15 3.26 -8.54
CA THR A 27 -10.30 2.48 -9.01
C THR A 27 -11.20 3.36 -9.88
N ASP A 28 -11.59 2.87 -11.05
CA ASP A 28 -12.70 3.46 -11.82
C ASP A 28 -14.02 3.03 -11.18
N GLY A 29 -14.72 3.97 -10.55
CA GLY A 29 -15.97 3.70 -9.86
C GLY A 29 -17.14 3.33 -10.78
N ASN A 30 -16.99 3.42 -12.12
CA ASN A 30 -18.06 2.97 -13.05
C ASN A 30 -18.00 1.47 -13.30
N ASN A 31 -16.81 0.87 -13.30
CA ASN A 31 -16.61 -0.56 -13.56
C ASN A 31 -15.91 -1.30 -12.41
N ASN A 32 -15.50 -0.57 -11.38
CA ASN A 32 -14.74 -1.05 -10.23
C ASN A 32 -13.38 -1.68 -10.59
N HIS A 33 -12.82 -1.40 -11.77
CA HIS A 33 -11.49 -1.88 -12.13
C HIS A 33 -10.39 -1.02 -11.54
N GLY A 34 -9.30 -1.64 -11.11
CA GLY A 34 -8.09 -0.94 -10.68
C GLY A 34 -7.21 -0.58 -11.88
N TYR A 35 -6.82 0.70 -12.00
CA TYR A 35 -5.95 1.19 -13.07
C TYR A 35 -4.68 1.84 -12.54
N GLY A 36 -3.59 1.67 -13.31
CA GLY A 36 -2.35 2.40 -13.14
C GLY A 36 -2.09 3.32 -14.34
N ILE A 37 -1.57 4.52 -14.08
CA ILE A 37 -1.30 5.56 -15.07
C ILE A 37 0.07 6.16 -14.79
N VAL A 38 0.88 6.34 -15.83
CA VAL A 38 2.21 6.96 -15.72
C VAL A 38 2.15 8.43 -16.10
N GLY A 39 2.63 9.30 -15.20
CA GLY A 39 2.74 10.74 -15.41
C GLY A 39 4.19 11.17 -15.64
N THR A 40 4.39 12.10 -16.57
CA THR A 40 5.67 12.77 -16.84
C THR A 40 5.57 14.23 -16.47
N VAL A 41 6.34 14.69 -15.51
CA VAL A 41 6.42 16.09 -15.09
C VAL A 41 7.49 16.80 -15.93
N SER A 42 7.15 17.98 -16.46
CA SER A 42 8.07 18.85 -17.18
C SER A 42 7.80 20.30 -16.79
N GLY A 43 8.70 20.89 -16.01
CA GLY A 43 8.47 22.20 -15.40
C GLY A 43 7.24 22.21 -14.52
N THR A 44 6.24 23.04 -14.84
CA THR A 44 4.96 23.12 -14.12
C THR A 44 3.83 22.31 -14.79
N ALA A 45 4.15 21.56 -15.84
CA ALA A 45 3.19 20.73 -16.57
C ALA A 45 3.37 19.25 -16.26
N ILE A 46 2.28 18.48 -16.41
CA ILE A 46 2.29 17.02 -16.35
C ILE A 46 1.53 16.47 -17.54
N SER A 47 2.08 15.42 -18.17
CA SER A 47 1.41 14.64 -19.21
C SER A 47 1.27 13.18 -18.76
N PHE A 48 0.29 12.47 -19.30
CA PHE A 48 -0.03 11.10 -18.87
C PHE A 48 0.02 10.14 -20.05
N GLY A 49 0.49 8.92 -19.75
CA GLY A 49 0.32 7.77 -20.63
C GLY A 49 -1.11 7.21 -20.55
N SER A 50 -1.32 6.10 -21.25
CA SER A 50 -2.60 5.38 -21.20
C SER A 50 -2.80 4.68 -19.87
N ALA A 51 -4.04 4.68 -19.38
CA ALA A 51 -4.44 3.89 -18.23
C ALA A 51 -4.41 2.41 -18.56
N VAL A 52 -3.83 1.58 -17.70
CA VAL A 52 -3.75 0.13 -17.85
C VAL A 52 -4.34 -0.53 -16.63
N ALA A 53 -5.25 -1.47 -16.80
CA ALA A 53 -5.90 -2.17 -15.71
C ALA A 53 -4.91 -3.12 -15.00
N PHE A 54 -4.79 -3.00 -13.67
CA PHE A 54 -4.09 -3.97 -12.84
C PHE A 54 -5.06 -4.94 -12.15
N ALA A 55 -6.31 -4.57 -11.96
CA ALA A 55 -7.36 -5.43 -11.42
C ALA A 55 -8.61 -5.29 -12.30
N THR A 56 -9.17 -6.44 -12.70
CA THR A 56 -10.40 -6.53 -13.50
C THR A 56 -11.41 -7.41 -12.78
N GLY A 57 -12.69 -7.28 -13.08
CA GLY A 57 -13.76 -7.97 -12.35
C GLY A 57 -14.42 -7.05 -11.34
N SER A 58 -14.55 -7.44 -10.09
CA SER A 58 -15.21 -6.62 -9.05
C SER A 58 -14.32 -5.50 -8.48
N GLY A 59 -13.06 -5.39 -8.90
CA GLY A 59 -12.28 -4.21 -8.69
C GLY A 59 -11.24 -4.19 -7.58
N ALA A 60 -10.73 -3.00 -7.35
CA ALA A 60 -9.74 -2.71 -6.35
C ALA A 60 -10.31 -1.74 -5.31
N ALA A 61 -10.19 -2.06 -4.04
CA ALA A 61 -10.52 -1.18 -2.94
C ALA A 61 -9.25 -0.83 -2.14
N SER A 62 -9.25 0.30 -1.44
CA SER A 62 -8.16 0.68 -0.53
C SER A 62 -6.77 0.54 -1.16
N THR A 63 -6.53 1.19 -2.30
CA THR A 63 -5.27 1.09 -3.04
C THR A 63 -4.14 1.88 -2.36
N SER A 64 -2.93 1.32 -2.35
CA SER A 64 -1.69 2.01 -1.98
C SER A 64 -0.57 1.65 -2.93
N THR A 65 0.40 2.56 -3.11
CA THR A 65 1.55 2.33 -3.98
C THR A 65 2.84 2.90 -3.39
N SER A 66 3.94 2.19 -3.61
CA SER A 66 5.29 2.63 -3.23
C SER A 66 6.30 2.21 -4.29
N TYR A 67 7.37 2.99 -4.46
CA TYR A 67 8.46 2.66 -5.36
C TYR A 67 9.57 1.93 -4.60
N ASN A 68 9.92 0.74 -5.05
CA ASN A 68 11.03 -0.05 -4.54
C ASN A 68 12.27 0.22 -5.40
N LEU A 69 13.15 1.08 -4.90
CA LEU A 69 14.35 1.52 -5.61
C LEU A 69 15.31 0.37 -5.95
N GLN A 70 15.51 -0.58 -5.02
CA GLN A 70 16.44 -1.71 -5.24
C GLN A 70 15.97 -2.63 -6.36
N ALA A 71 14.68 -2.88 -6.46
CA ALA A 71 14.12 -3.72 -7.50
C ALA A 71 13.83 -2.96 -8.80
N ASP A 72 13.85 -1.63 -8.77
CA ASP A 72 13.40 -0.74 -9.84
C ASP A 72 11.96 -1.07 -10.27
N LYS A 73 11.06 -1.11 -9.29
CA LYS A 73 9.66 -1.49 -9.49
C LYS A 73 8.72 -0.65 -8.65
N THR A 74 7.56 -0.36 -9.21
CA THR A 74 6.43 0.15 -8.43
C THR A 74 5.63 -1.01 -7.86
N VAL A 75 5.38 -0.96 -6.57
CA VAL A 75 4.60 -1.96 -5.84
C VAL A 75 3.22 -1.39 -5.59
N ILE A 76 2.18 -2.12 -5.96
CA ILE A 76 0.78 -1.74 -5.77
C ILE A 76 0.14 -2.79 -4.89
N ILE A 77 -0.46 -2.36 -3.77
CA ILE A 77 -1.31 -3.20 -2.93
C ILE A 77 -2.73 -2.66 -2.97
N TYR A 78 -3.70 -3.55 -3.00
CA TYR A 78 -5.12 -3.23 -3.05
C TYR A 78 -5.96 -4.32 -2.40
N GLY A 79 -7.16 -3.98 -1.95
CA GLY A 79 -8.17 -4.98 -1.57
C GLY A 79 -8.82 -5.54 -2.82
N ASP A 80 -8.58 -6.81 -3.13
CA ASP A 80 -9.16 -7.47 -4.31
C ASP A 80 -10.60 -7.89 -4.03
N THR A 81 -11.56 -7.08 -4.48
CA THR A 81 -12.98 -7.35 -4.25
C THR A 81 -13.50 -8.53 -5.06
N SER A 82 -12.79 -8.95 -6.13
CA SER A 82 -13.09 -10.20 -6.83
C SER A 82 -12.65 -11.44 -6.03
N ASN A 83 -11.79 -11.25 -5.04
CA ASN A 83 -11.32 -12.26 -4.11
C ASN A 83 -11.65 -11.88 -2.65
N SER A 84 -12.91 -11.62 -2.37
CA SER A 84 -13.42 -11.34 -1.01
C SER A 84 -12.74 -10.18 -0.29
N GLY A 85 -12.15 -9.22 -1.00
CA GLY A 85 -11.44 -8.08 -0.44
C GLY A 85 -10.07 -8.44 0.16
N TYR A 86 -9.45 -9.54 -0.27
CA TYR A 86 -8.14 -9.93 0.23
C TYR A 86 -7.06 -8.93 -0.19
N PRO A 87 -6.18 -8.49 0.72
CA PRO A 87 -5.02 -7.70 0.37
C PRO A 87 -4.16 -8.42 -0.67
N THR A 88 -4.00 -7.81 -1.83
CA THR A 88 -3.34 -8.40 -2.99
C THR A 88 -2.32 -7.43 -3.54
N VAL A 89 -1.14 -7.93 -3.93
CA VAL A 89 -0.05 -7.13 -4.48
C VAL A 89 0.17 -7.45 -5.95
N LYS A 90 0.44 -6.42 -6.73
CA LYS A 90 1.02 -6.53 -8.08
C LYS A 90 2.28 -5.67 -8.18
N ILE A 91 3.25 -6.20 -8.90
CA ILE A 91 4.50 -5.51 -9.20
C ILE A 91 4.39 -4.89 -10.59
N ALA A 92 4.58 -3.57 -10.67
CA ALA A 92 4.52 -2.82 -11.90
C ALA A 92 5.92 -2.54 -12.45
N THR A 93 6.05 -2.61 -13.76
CA THR A 93 7.25 -2.23 -14.53
C THR A 93 6.88 -1.10 -15.48
N LEU A 94 7.66 -0.03 -15.46
CA LEU A 94 7.51 1.12 -16.36
C LEU A 94 8.40 0.96 -17.58
N SER A 95 7.90 1.44 -18.72
CA SER A 95 8.67 1.60 -19.97
C SER A 95 8.20 2.89 -20.66
N GLY A 96 8.97 3.96 -20.52
CA GLY A 96 8.58 5.29 -20.98
C GLY A 96 7.33 5.79 -20.24
N THR A 97 6.21 5.92 -20.94
CA THR A 97 4.90 6.29 -20.36
C THR A 97 3.94 5.12 -20.26
N SER A 98 4.41 3.91 -20.53
CA SER A 98 3.64 2.67 -20.40
C SER A 98 3.92 1.99 -19.06
N ILE A 99 2.92 1.28 -18.55
CA ILE A 99 2.99 0.46 -17.34
C ILE A 99 2.49 -0.95 -17.64
N SER A 100 3.15 -1.93 -17.06
CA SER A 100 2.73 -3.34 -17.13
C SER A 100 2.80 -3.97 -15.73
N PHE A 101 2.04 -5.04 -15.51
CA PHE A 101 1.90 -5.65 -14.19
C PHE A 101 2.25 -7.13 -14.23
N GLY A 102 2.96 -7.59 -13.19
CA GLY A 102 3.16 -9.00 -12.90
C GLY A 102 1.89 -9.69 -12.39
N SER A 103 2.01 -10.96 -12.05
CA SER A 103 0.92 -11.74 -11.47
C SER A 103 0.49 -11.19 -10.11
N ALA A 104 -0.80 -11.31 -9.80
CA ALA A 104 -1.33 -10.98 -8.49
C ALA A 104 -0.82 -11.97 -7.43
N VAL A 105 -0.41 -11.46 -6.27
CA VAL A 105 0.02 -12.27 -5.13
C VAL A 105 -0.79 -11.85 -3.91
N VAL A 106 -1.56 -12.78 -3.36
CA VAL A 106 -2.37 -12.55 -2.16
C VAL A 106 -1.44 -12.44 -0.95
N VAL A 107 -1.62 -11.38 -0.16
CA VAL A 107 -0.86 -11.13 1.08
C VAL A 107 -1.38 -12.00 2.21
N GLN A 108 -2.70 -12.11 2.31
CA GLN A 108 -3.42 -12.84 3.36
C GLN A 108 -4.77 -13.31 2.84
N ASN A 109 -5.15 -14.53 3.25
CA ASN A 109 -6.44 -15.14 2.87
C ASN A 109 -7.59 -14.69 3.81
N ALA A 110 -7.73 -13.39 4.00
CA ALA A 110 -8.82 -12.76 4.71
C ALA A 110 -9.01 -11.34 4.18
N ALA A 111 -10.20 -10.79 4.33
CA ALA A 111 -10.48 -9.41 3.94
C ALA A 111 -9.57 -8.42 4.68
N GLY A 112 -9.12 -7.39 3.97
CA GLY A 112 -8.33 -6.31 4.55
C GLY A 112 -8.84 -4.94 4.15
N SER A 113 -8.61 -3.96 5.01
CA SER A 113 -8.96 -2.56 4.78
C SER A 113 -7.84 -1.64 5.28
N TRP A 114 -7.95 -0.34 5.01
CA TRP A 114 -6.95 0.67 5.42
C TRP A 114 -5.53 0.28 5.03
N ILE A 115 -5.37 -0.14 3.79
CA ILE A 115 -4.14 -0.73 3.25
C ILE A 115 -3.12 0.37 2.96
N GLY A 116 -1.88 0.17 3.41
CA GLY A 116 -0.75 1.05 3.18
C GLY A 116 0.50 0.30 2.73
N SER A 117 1.40 1.00 2.05
CA SER A 117 2.71 0.47 1.69
C SER A 117 3.79 1.54 1.79
N VAL A 118 4.99 1.15 2.19
CA VAL A 118 6.17 2.03 2.24
C VAL A 118 7.43 1.23 1.92
N TYR A 119 8.37 1.87 1.23
CA TYR A 119 9.66 1.27 0.92
C TYR A 119 10.68 1.60 2.02
N ASP A 120 11.25 0.57 2.62
CA ASP A 120 12.42 0.64 3.52
C ASP A 120 13.70 0.53 2.69
N SER A 121 14.34 1.66 2.43
CA SER A 121 15.55 1.72 1.61
C SER A 121 16.78 1.14 2.32
N SER A 122 16.79 1.02 3.64
CA SER A 122 17.92 0.46 4.39
C SER A 122 17.99 -1.06 4.30
N ASN A 123 16.84 -1.72 4.14
CA ASN A 123 16.74 -3.18 4.02
C ASN A 123 16.29 -3.66 2.64
N ALA A 124 16.06 -2.73 1.71
CA ALA A 124 15.53 -3.02 0.37
C ALA A 124 14.22 -3.83 0.39
N LYS A 125 13.32 -3.50 1.33
CA LYS A 125 12.04 -4.18 1.55
C LYS A 125 10.87 -3.24 1.34
N THR A 126 9.75 -3.79 0.94
CA THR A 126 8.47 -3.06 0.97
C THR A 126 7.66 -3.55 2.17
N ILE A 127 7.22 -2.61 2.99
CA ILE A 127 6.44 -2.90 4.18
C ILE A 127 4.98 -2.61 3.86
N PHE A 128 4.11 -3.54 4.16
CA PHE A 128 2.66 -3.40 4.01
C PHE A 128 2.01 -3.36 5.37
N SER A 129 1.08 -2.44 5.53
CA SER A 129 0.23 -2.32 6.71
C SER A 129 -1.23 -2.41 6.29
N TYR A 130 -2.04 -3.12 7.03
CA TYR A 130 -3.46 -3.27 6.76
C TYR A 130 -4.23 -3.63 8.02
N VAL A 131 -5.53 -3.42 7.97
CA VAL A 131 -6.45 -3.96 8.97
C VAL A 131 -6.85 -5.36 8.54
N ASP A 132 -6.57 -6.35 9.38
CA ASP A 132 -6.96 -7.74 9.17
C ASP A 132 -8.39 -7.95 9.71
N ASN A 133 -9.34 -8.07 8.80
CA ASN A 133 -10.75 -8.29 9.11
C ASN A 133 -11.09 -9.78 9.29
N GLY A 134 -10.12 -10.68 9.16
CA GLY A 134 -10.29 -12.13 9.35
C GLY A 134 -10.18 -12.60 10.80
N ASN A 135 -9.71 -11.76 11.70
CA ASN A 135 -9.59 -12.10 13.12
C ASN A 135 -10.97 -11.97 13.81
N SER A 136 -11.56 -13.09 14.14
CA SER A 136 -12.84 -13.28 14.85
C SER A 136 -13.40 -12.04 15.57
N ASN A 137 -14.20 -11.21 14.86
CA ASN A 137 -14.86 -9.99 15.33
C ASN A 137 -13.94 -8.81 15.72
N SER A 138 -12.67 -8.81 15.35
CA SER A 138 -11.73 -7.72 15.66
C SER A 138 -10.89 -7.36 14.44
N SER A 139 -10.95 -6.09 14.07
CA SER A 139 -10.17 -5.53 12.95
C SER A 139 -8.77 -5.17 13.46
N TYR A 140 -7.84 -6.13 13.42
CA TYR A 140 -6.50 -5.94 13.96
C TYR A 140 -5.56 -5.23 12.98
N GLY A 141 -4.82 -4.27 13.48
CA GLY A 141 -3.74 -3.66 12.72
C GLY A 141 -2.58 -4.65 12.53
N THR A 142 -2.30 -4.98 11.27
CA THR A 142 -1.32 -6.01 10.89
C THR A 142 -0.29 -5.43 9.93
N ILE A 143 0.93 -5.90 10.03
CA ILE A 143 2.05 -5.53 9.16
C ILE A 143 2.74 -6.77 8.61
N ILE A 144 3.26 -6.68 7.39
CA ILE A 144 4.04 -7.74 6.77
C ILE A 144 5.15 -7.15 5.89
N VAL A 145 6.28 -7.85 5.84
CA VAL A 145 7.44 -7.46 5.03
C VAL A 145 7.42 -8.21 3.72
N GLY A 146 7.53 -7.49 2.60
CA GLY A 146 7.65 -8.03 1.25
C GLY A 146 9.05 -7.88 0.67
N THR A 147 9.49 -8.92 -0.04
CA THR A 147 10.73 -8.92 -0.84
C THR A 147 10.36 -9.03 -2.30
N VAL A 148 10.64 -7.96 -3.06
CA VAL A 148 10.40 -7.91 -4.51
C VAL A 148 11.56 -8.59 -5.25
N SER A 149 11.24 -9.42 -6.24
CA SER A 149 12.21 -10.07 -7.14
C SER A 149 11.62 -10.11 -8.56
N GLY A 150 12.20 -9.30 -9.46
CA GLY A 150 11.63 -9.12 -10.79
C GLY A 150 10.21 -8.58 -10.75
N THR A 151 9.24 -9.32 -11.29
CA THR A 151 7.82 -8.98 -11.29
C THR A 151 7.01 -9.77 -10.24
N SER A 152 7.69 -10.41 -9.30
CA SER A 152 7.11 -11.21 -8.22
C SER A 152 7.46 -10.63 -6.85
N ILE A 153 6.71 -11.05 -5.82
CA ILE A 153 6.95 -10.69 -4.42
C ILE A 153 6.74 -11.91 -3.53
N SER A 154 7.56 -12.02 -2.49
CA SER A 154 7.38 -12.98 -1.40
C SER A 154 7.20 -12.24 -0.08
N PHE A 155 6.51 -12.85 0.88
CA PHE A 155 6.20 -12.24 2.16
C PHE A 155 6.84 -13.01 3.31
N GLY A 156 7.25 -12.28 4.34
CA GLY A 156 7.62 -12.83 5.64
C GLY A 156 6.39 -13.20 6.48
N THR A 157 6.58 -13.36 7.77
CA THR A 157 5.49 -13.60 8.71
C THR A 157 4.74 -12.30 9.01
N ALA A 158 3.43 -12.33 8.95
CA ALA A 158 2.59 -11.19 9.35
C ALA A 158 2.66 -10.99 10.88
N VAL A 159 2.67 -9.74 11.32
CA VAL A 159 2.73 -9.39 12.75
C VAL A 159 1.63 -8.39 13.08
N VAL A 160 0.87 -8.69 14.12
CA VAL A 160 -0.15 -7.79 14.67
C VAL A 160 0.54 -6.70 15.48
N PHE A 161 0.38 -5.44 15.07
CA PHE A 161 0.87 -4.27 15.82
C PHE A 161 -0.21 -3.66 16.72
N SER A 162 -1.47 -3.95 16.46
CA SER A 162 -2.61 -3.52 17.27
C SER A 162 -3.67 -4.61 17.32
N SER A 163 -3.96 -5.12 18.52
CA SER A 163 -5.04 -6.09 18.78
C SER A 163 -6.37 -5.40 19.13
N LYS A 164 -6.57 -4.18 18.64
CA LYS A 164 -7.76 -3.37 18.82
C LYS A 164 -8.39 -3.09 17.47
N ASN A 165 -9.65 -2.63 17.46
CA ASN A 165 -10.26 -2.13 16.23
C ASN A 165 -9.43 -0.97 15.69
N THR A 166 -8.76 -1.17 14.56
CA THR A 166 -7.76 -0.28 13.97
C THR A 166 -8.30 0.32 12.67
N GLU A 167 -8.03 1.59 12.45
CA GLU A 167 -8.47 2.34 11.28
C GLU A 167 -7.41 3.37 10.85
N TYR A 168 -7.55 3.93 9.65
CA TYR A 168 -6.75 5.08 9.15
C TYR A 168 -5.23 4.86 9.23
N ILE A 169 -4.77 3.70 8.78
CA ILE A 169 -3.35 3.36 8.82
C ILE A 169 -2.61 4.16 7.74
N THR A 170 -1.51 4.80 8.11
CA THR A 170 -0.54 5.39 7.19
C THR A 170 0.87 5.11 7.65
N SER A 171 1.82 5.12 6.72
CA SER A 171 3.22 4.80 7.04
C SER A 171 4.19 5.67 6.25
N THR A 172 5.37 5.88 6.83
CA THR A 172 6.50 6.52 6.18
C THR A 172 7.81 5.89 6.65
N PHE A 173 8.86 6.04 5.84
CA PHE A 173 10.19 5.58 6.20
C PHE A 173 11.05 6.77 6.67
N ASP A 174 11.55 6.70 7.90
CA ASP A 174 12.55 7.63 8.44
C ASP A 174 13.95 7.12 8.08
N SER A 175 14.51 7.68 7.02
CA SER A 175 15.84 7.31 6.51
C SER A 175 16.98 7.71 7.46
N SER A 176 16.77 8.69 8.35
CA SER A 176 17.79 9.13 9.32
C SER A 176 17.98 8.11 10.44
N ASN A 177 16.89 7.48 10.85
CA ASN A 177 16.90 6.48 11.93
C ASN A 177 16.72 5.03 11.42
N ASN A 178 16.57 4.84 10.11
CA ASN A 178 16.30 3.54 9.49
C ASN A 178 15.08 2.84 10.12
N LYS A 179 13.98 3.57 10.25
CA LYS A 179 12.74 3.09 10.85
C LYS A 179 11.54 3.33 9.96
N VAL A 180 10.64 2.36 9.91
CA VAL A 180 9.28 2.60 9.42
C VAL A 180 8.44 3.13 10.58
N VAL A 181 7.74 4.22 10.33
CA VAL A 181 6.83 4.85 11.29
C VAL A 181 5.41 4.64 10.79
N LEU A 182 4.56 4.10 11.65
CA LEU A 182 3.14 3.93 11.41
C LEU A 182 2.35 4.92 12.26
N ALA A 183 1.31 5.51 11.65
CA ALA A 183 0.28 6.25 12.37
C ALA A 183 -1.07 5.60 12.07
N TYR A 184 -1.89 5.42 13.09
CA TYR A 184 -3.19 4.77 12.98
C TYR A 184 -4.12 5.20 14.11
N ALA A 185 -5.41 5.00 13.92
CA ALA A 185 -6.40 5.11 15.00
C ALA A 185 -6.72 3.71 15.54
N ALA A 186 -6.89 3.59 16.86
CA ALA A 186 -7.32 2.35 17.49
C ALA A 186 -8.34 2.64 18.60
N SER A 187 -9.38 1.81 18.69
CA SER A 187 -10.44 1.94 19.70
C SER A 187 -10.67 0.65 20.46
N ASP A 188 -10.92 0.77 21.74
CA ASP A 188 -11.20 -0.37 22.66
C ASP A 188 -12.68 -0.78 22.70
N ASN A 189 -13.52 -0.32 21.75
CA ASN A 189 -14.99 -0.43 21.83
C ASN A 189 -15.60 0.20 23.10
N THR A 190 -14.81 0.81 23.96
CA THR A 190 -15.25 1.62 25.07
C THR A 190 -15.20 3.08 24.63
N SER A 191 -16.31 3.77 24.66
CA SER A 191 -16.65 5.07 24.07
C SER A 191 -15.75 6.27 24.36
N SER A 192 -14.50 6.12 24.71
CA SER A 192 -13.65 7.21 25.24
C SER A 192 -12.45 7.65 24.42
N CYS A 193 -12.14 7.03 23.29
CA CYS A 193 -11.05 7.55 22.44
C CYS A 193 -11.36 7.44 20.96
N ARG A 194 -11.86 8.54 20.36
CA ARG A 194 -12.15 8.58 18.92
C ARG A 194 -10.93 8.82 18.03
N HIS A 195 -9.78 9.21 18.59
CA HIS A 195 -8.55 9.49 17.81
C HIS A 195 -7.32 9.33 18.72
N CYS A 196 -6.85 8.11 18.92
CA CYS A 196 -5.56 7.86 19.55
C CYS A 196 -4.52 7.62 18.45
N PHE A 197 -3.60 8.57 18.26
CA PHE A 197 -2.45 8.37 17.39
C PHE A 197 -1.39 7.54 18.13
N TRP A 198 -0.97 6.44 17.54
CA TRP A 198 0.12 5.62 18.06
C TRP A 198 1.28 5.67 17.08
N LYS A 199 2.49 5.86 17.58
CA LYS A 199 3.72 5.67 16.79
C LYS A 199 4.22 4.26 17.02
N CYS A 200 4.39 3.50 15.96
CA CYS A 200 5.03 2.21 16.00
C CYS A 200 6.35 2.28 15.23
N ASN A 201 7.46 1.97 15.89
CA ASN A 201 8.77 1.87 15.24
C ASN A 201 9.03 0.40 14.93
N ILE A 202 9.28 0.07 13.66
CA ILE A 202 9.73 -1.25 13.27
C ILE A 202 11.23 -1.29 13.41
N VAL A 203 11.74 -2.13 14.29
CA VAL A 203 13.17 -2.34 14.49
C VAL A 203 13.67 -3.40 13.50
N ARG A 204 14.90 -3.19 13.01
CA ARG A 204 15.70 -4.04 12.12
C ARG A 204 15.58 -5.54 12.46
N ASP A 205 15.66 -6.38 11.42
CA ASP A 205 15.85 -7.84 11.46
C ASP A 205 14.63 -8.68 11.87
N GLY A 206 13.45 -8.30 11.39
CA GLY A 206 12.26 -9.14 11.51
C GLY A 206 11.88 -9.39 12.98
N VAL A 207 10.86 -8.72 13.43
CA VAL A 207 10.20 -8.95 14.73
C VAL A 207 10.77 -8.20 15.93
N GLY A 208 10.46 -6.97 16.01
CA GLY A 208 10.56 -6.19 17.24
C GLY A 208 9.67 -4.96 17.14
N PHE A 209 8.41 -5.03 17.58
CA PHE A 209 7.54 -3.86 17.66
C PHE A 209 7.61 -3.26 19.05
N SER A 210 7.89 -1.98 19.11
CA SER A 210 7.72 -1.18 20.32
C SER A 210 6.71 -0.10 20.01
N CYS A 211 5.49 -0.25 20.52
CA CYS A 211 4.48 0.79 20.49
C CYS A 211 4.51 1.55 21.81
N GLY A 212 4.94 2.81 21.79
CA GLY A 212 4.89 3.69 22.96
C GLY A 212 3.54 4.38 23.06
N LYS A 213 2.93 4.38 24.25
CA LYS A 213 1.79 5.24 24.56
C LYS A 213 2.25 6.70 24.47
N PRO A 214 1.51 7.64 23.88
CA PRO A 214 1.79 9.05 24.12
C PRO A 214 1.62 9.34 25.61
N SER A 215 2.61 10.01 26.17
CA SER A 215 2.55 10.59 27.52
C SER A 215 1.47 11.65 27.61
#